data_d471d14ae09f002bdba4a255553720d5
#
_entry.id   d471d14ae09f002bdba4a255553720d5
#
_cell.length_a   1.000
_cell.length_b   1.000
_cell.length_c   1.000
_cell.angle_alpha   90.00
_cell.angle_beta   90.00
_cell.angle_gamma   90.00
#
_symmetry.space_group_name_H-M   'P 1'
#
loop_
_entity.id
_entity.type
_entity.pdbx_description
1 polymer ?
#
loop_
_entity_poly.entity_id
_entity_poly.type
_entity_poly.pdbx_seq_one_letter_code
_entity_poly.pdbx_strand_id
1 'polypeptide(L)'
;MTRLFKDSSFVMAAAITVVTGCSTISRTEKQLSKVDSFDSPDIPAIGERPPLWPRQTGLAYSPNTLIIYYDEGVGKGPLKKAAVKYGADVVYDYSIINALTIRIPEGKTLEEATKYFRKVKGVVEVSKNANYLID
;
A
#
# COMPACT_ATOMS: atom_id res chain seq x y z
N MET A 1 53.68 -8.89 4.33
CA MET A 1 53.43 -8.80 5.77
C MET A 1 52.11 -9.44 6.08
N THR A 2 52.18 -10.64 6.55
CA THR A 2 51.10 -11.56 6.92
C THR A 2 50.54 -11.18 8.29
N ARG A 3 49.21 -11.07 8.42
CA ARG A 3 48.56 -11.19 9.72
C ARG A 3 47.35 -12.10 9.63
N LEU A 4 47.56 -13.31 10.14
CA LEU A 4 46.57 -14.25 10.58
C LEU A 4 45.76 -13.66 11.76
N PHE A 5 44.47 -13.84 11.77
CA PHE A 5 43.62 -13.90 12.96
C PHE A 5 42.72 -15.11 12.73
N LYS A 6 43.03 -16.23 13.28
CA LYS A 6 42.92 -16.84 14.62
C LYS A 6 41.46 -17.05 15.01
N ASP A 7 41.08 -18.32 14.85
CA ASP A 7 39.89 -19.00 15.29
C ASP A 7 39.53 -18.68 16.74
N SER A 8 38.24 -18.51 16.99
CA SER A 8 37.67 -18.65 18.32
C SER A 8 36.38 -19.45 18.21
N SER A 9 36.54 -20.77 18.31
CA SER A 9 35.51 -21.72 18.67
C SER A 9 34.87 -21.32 19.99
N PHE A 10 33.61 -20.96 19.99
CA PHE A 10 32.81 -20.92 21.21
C PHE A 10 31.72 -21.97 21.12
N VAL A 11 32.06 -23.15 21.67
CA VAL A 11 31.10 -24.21 21.93
C VAL A 11 30.36 -23.82 23.19
N MET A 12 29.10 -23.44 23.09
CA MET A 12 28.18 -23.36 24.22
C MET A 12 27.14 -24.45 24.10
N ALA A 13 27.36 -25.46 24.97
CA ALA A 13 26.35 -26.47 25.26
C ALA A 13 25.21 -25.82 26.05
N ALA A 14 24.03 -25.77 25.48
CA ALA A 14 22.79 -25.38 26.16
C ALA A 14 22.03 -26.64 26.54
N ALA A 15 21.89 -26.85 27.85
CA ALA A 15 21.13 -27.90 28.46
C ALA A 15 19.63 -27.77 28.13
N ILE A 16 19.07 -28.85 27.58
CA ILE A 16 17.62 -28.98 27.33
C ILE A 16 16.99 -29.42 28.66
N THR A 17 16.33 -28.49 29.34
CA THR A 17 15.40 -28.83 30.43
C THR A 17 14.02 -29.09 29.83
N VAL A 18 13.67 -30.36 29.74
CA VAL A 18 12.32 -30.81 29.43
C VAL A 18 11.47 -30.59 30.67
N VAL A 19 10.65 -29.57 30.65
CA VAL A 19 9.58 -29.40 31.65
C VAL A 19 8.33 -30.06 31.11
N THR A 20 8.08 -31.28 31.58
CA THR A 20 6.82 -32.00 31.39
C THR A 20 5.77 -31.38 32.31
N GLY A 21 5.14 -30.31 31.86
CA GLY A 21 3.99 -29.71 32.53
C GLY A 21 2.72 -30.20 31.88
N CYS A 22 2.19 -31.33 32.36
CA CYS A 22 0.86 -31.77 32.04
C CYS A 22 -0.14 -30.91 32.81
N SER A 23 -0.54 -29.78 32.23
CA SER A 23 -1.67 -28.99 32.72
C SER A 23 -2.91 -29.47 31.97
N THR A 24 -3.69 -30.27 32.63
CA THR A 24 -5.09 -30.56 32.32
C THR A 24 -5.84 -29.24 32.22
N ILE A 25 -6.04 -28.76 31.01
CA ILE A 25 -6.96 -27.66 30.76
C ILE A 25 -8.37 -28.28 30.90
N SER A 26 -8.92 -28.14 32.07
CA SER A 26 -10.35 -28.32 32.29
C SER A 26 -11.07 -27.27 31.43
N ARG A 27 -11.48 -27.70 30.27
CA ARG A 27 -12.31 -26.95 29.36
C ARG A 27 -13.68 -26.77 30.05
N THR A 28 -13.85 -25.63 30.69
CA THR A 28 -15.14 -25.24 31.21
C THR A 28 -16.02 -24.89 30.01
N GLU A 29 -16.71 -25.90 29.55
CA GLU A 29 -17.69 -25.86 28.44
C GLU A 29 -19.02 -25.26 28.94
N LYS A 30 -18.96 -24.11 29.60
CA LYS A 30 -20.17 -23.53 30.23
C LYS A 30 -20.27 -22.00 30.04
N GLN A 31 -19.82 -21.47 28.91
CA GLN A 31 -20.11 -20.07 28.57
C GLN A 31 -20.44 -19.85 27.08
N LEU A 32 -21.05 -20.87 26.44
CA LEU A 32 -21.50 -20.69 25.05
C LEU A 32 -23.04 -20.67 24.95
N SER A 33 -23.75 -20.21 25.98
CA SER A 33 -25.19 -20.09 25.93
C SER A 33 -25.73 -18.72 26.34
N LYS A 34 -24.89 -17.70 26.28
CA LYS A 34 -25.35 -16.33 26.38
C LYS A 34 -24.80 -15.54 25.21
N VAL A 35 -25.15 -15.98 24.02
CA VAL A 35 -25.28 -15.06 22.91
C VAL A 35 -26.48 -14.22 23.27
N ASP A 36 -26.24 -13.12 23.97
CA ASP A 36 -27.23 -12.07 24.11
C ASP A 36 -27.71 -11.80 22.69
N SER A 37 -29.02 -11.97 22.48
CA SER A 37 -29.67 -11.60 21.26
C SER A 37 -29.14 -10.22 20.89
N PHE A 38 -28.20 -10.18 19.93
CA PHE A 38 -27.80 -8.94 19.30
C PHE A 38 -29.08 -8.49 18.60
N ASP A 39 -29.82 -7.65 19.30
CA ASP A 39 -30.98 -6.97 18.75
C ASP A 39 -30.44 -6.18 17.56
N SER A 40 -30.51 -6.83 16.41
CA SER A 40 -30.06 -6.23 15.18
C SER A 40 -30.93 -5.00 14.99
N PRO A 41 -30.38 -3.79 15.03
CA PRO A 41 -31.16 -2.61 14.71
C PRO A 41 -31.81 -2.87 13.37
N ASP A 42 -33.12 -2.63 13.26
CA ASP A 42 -33.96 -2.83 12.07
C ASP A 42 -33.13 -2.54 10.81
N ILE A 43 -32.64 -3.61 10.18
CA ILE A 43 -31.92 -3.47 8.93
C ILE A 43 -33.00 -3.21 7.90
N PRO A 44 -33.07 -2.01 7.32
CA PRO A 44 -34.08 -1.71 6.30
C PRO A 44 -33.97 -2.72 5.15
N ALA A 45 -35.12 -3.10 4.60
CA ALA A 45 -35.19 -4.06 3.51
C ALA A 45 -34.21 -3.69 2.40
N ILE A 46 -33.61 -4.70 1.77
CA ILE A 46 -32.50 -4.57 0.79
C ILE A 46 -32.74 -3.52 -0.31
N GLY A 47 -34.00 -3.11 -0.53
CA GLY A 47 -34.37 -2.07 -1.50
C GLY A 47 -34.27 -0.63 -0.99
N GLU A 48 -34.17 -0.41 0.33
CA GLU A 48 -34.24 0.93 0.94
C GLU A 48 -32.94 1.42 1.56
N ARG A 49 -31.84 0.69 1.38
CA ARG A 49 -30.57 1.17 1.87
C ARG A 49 -30.16 2.41 1.09
N PRO A 50 -30.02 3.56 1.76
CA PRO A 50 -29.38 4.68 1.10
C PRO A 50 -28.00 4.21 0.65
N PRO A 51 -27.54 4.60 -0.55
CA PRO A 51 -26.19 4.25 -0.98
C PRO A 51 -25.21 4.68 0.10
N LEU A 52 -24.37 3.75 0.56
CA LEU A 52 -23.40 3.97 1.63
C LEU A 52 -22.42 5.14 1.35
N TRP A 53 -22.37 5.56 0.12
CA TRP A 53 -21.70 6.77 -0.37
C TRP A 53 -22.55 7.48 -1.41
N PRO A 54 -22.59 8.80 -1.37
CA PRO A 54 -23.17 9.53 -2.46
C PRO A 54 -22.48 9.06 -3.74
N ARG A 55 -23.26 8.58 -4.73
CA ARG A 55 -22.72 8.39 -6.08
C ARG A 55 -22.11 9.73 -6.47
N GLN A 56 -20.80 9.80 -6.47
CA GLN A 56 -20.12 10.98 -6.97
C GLN A 56 -20.26 10.95 -8.51
N THR A 57 -21.46 11.32 -8.96
CA THR A 57 -21.71 11.69 -10.35
C THR A 57 -20.98 13.01 -10.57
N GLY A 58 -19.68 12.94 -10.84
CA GLY A 58 -18.90 14.15 -11.02
C GLY A 58 -17.52 14.08 -10.41
N LEU A 59 -16.89 12.90 -10.32
CA LEU A 59 -15.43 12.86 -10.22
C LEU A 59 -14.91 13.52 -11.49
N ALA A 60 -14.55 14.81 -11.33
CA ALA A 60 -13.91 15.56 -12.38
C ALA A 60 -12.65 14.77 -12.76
N TYR A 61 -12.73 14.03 -13.83
CA TYR A 61 -11.58 13.44 -14.48
C TYR A 61 -10.60 14.57 -14.78
N SER A 62 -9.45 14.52 -14.14
CA SER A 62 -8.37 15.41 -14.51
C SER A 62 -7.61 14.74 -15.65
N PRO A 63 -7.87 15.12 -16.91
CA PRO A 63 -7.37 14.40 -18.09
C PRO A 63 -5.83 14.43 -18.17
N ASN A 64 -5.19 15.30 -17.40
CA ASN A 64 -3.75 15.54 -17.43
C ASN A 64 -3.03 14.95 -16.22
N THR A 65 -3.45 13.79 -15.70
CA THR A 65 -2.79 13.16 -14.56
C THR A 65 -2.20 11.80 -14.92
N LEU A 66 -0.99 11.54 -14.42
CA LEU A 66 -0.31 10.26 -14.51
C LEU A 66 -0.08 9.69 -13.12
N ILE A 67 -0.19 8.38 -13.00
CA ILE A 67 0.22 7.61 -11.83
C ILE A 67 1.54 6.93 -12.15
N ILE A 68 2.56 7.21 -11.35
CA ILE A 68 3.91 6.69 -11.56
C ILE A 68 4.29 5.83 -10.39
N TYR A 69 4.57 4.56 -10.66
CA TYR A 69 5.08 3.61 -9.68
C TYR A 69 6.60 3.66 -9.65
N TYR A 70 7.18 3.70 -8.46
CA TYR A 70 8.63 3.76 -8.28
C TYR A 70 9.13 2.60 -7.41
N ASP A 71 10.39 2.25 -7.60
CA ASP A 71 11.08 1.23 -6.80
C ASP A 71 11.38 1.77 -5.40
N GLU A 72 11.06 0.98 -4.38
CA GLU A 72 11.27 1.35 -2.98
C GLU A 72 12.75 1.56 -2.66
N GLY A 73 13.64 0.73 -3.24
CA GLY A 73 15.07 0.82 -3.02
C GLY A 73 15.71 2.10 -3.56
N VAL A 74 15.13 2.69 -4.61
CA VAL A 74 15.58 3.98 -5.18
C VAL A 74 14.85 5.14 -4.52
N GLY A 75 13.62 4.91 -4.10
CA GLY A 75 12.76 5.90 -3.44
C GLY A 75 12.22 6.97 -4.40
N LYS A 76 11.39 7.83 -3.84
CA LYS A 76 10.68 8.89 -4.59
C LYS A 76 11.50 10.14 -4.92
N GLY A 77 12.72 10.26 -4.39
CA GLY A 77 13.57 11.46 -4.54
C GLY A 77 13.87 11.82 -5.99
N PRO A 78 14.39 10.91 -6.81
CA PRO A 78 14.67 11.16 -8.21
C PRO A 78 13.43 11.54 -9.01
N LEU A 79 12.29 10.89 -8.72
CA LEU A 79 11.02 11.15 -9.39
C LEU A 79 10.48 12.55 -9.06
N LYS A 80 10.52 12.98 -7.80
CA LYS A 80 10.13 14.34 -7.41
C LYS A 80 11.00 15.42 -8.08
N LYS A 81 12.31 15.20 -8.17
CA LYS A 81 13.22 16.10 -8.90
C LYS A 81 12.88 16.16 -10.38
N ALA A 82 12.56 15.02 -10.98
CA ALA A 82 12.17 14.96 -12.39
C ALA A 82 10.82 15.65 -12.64
N ALA A 83 9.85 15.54 -11.73
CA ALA A 83 8.57 16.26 -11.80
C ALA A 83 8.78 17.77 -11.80
N VAL A 84 9.56 18.29 -10.87
CA VAL A 84 9.90 19.73 -10.81
C VAL A 84 10.60 20.20 -12.09
N LYS A 85 11.57 19.42 -12.58
CA LYS A 85 12.28 19.75 -13.82
C LYS A 85 11.37 19.76 -15.07
N TYR A 86 10.37 18.88 -15.06
CA TYR A 86 9.38 18.80 -16.14
C TYR A 86 8.34 19.91 -16.06
N GLY A 87 8.19 20.54 -14.90
CA GLY A 87 7.15 21.52 -14.60
C GLY A 87 5.81 20.85 -14.22
N ALA A 88 5.85 19.61 -13.76
CA ALA A 88 4.68 18.86 -13.33
C ALA A 88 4.48 18.98 -11.81
N ASP A 89 3.23 19.06 -11.38
CA ASP A 89 2.86 19.14 -9.97
C ASP A 89 2.59 17.76 -9.39
N VAL A 90 3.11 17.49 -8.19
CA VAL A 90 2.77 16.27 -7.44
C VAL A 90 1.45 16.50 -6.72
N VAL A 91 0.41 15.77 -7.11
CA VAL A 91 -0.95 15.87 -6.55
C VAL A 91 -1.12 14.97 -5.33
N TYR A 92 -0.70 13.70 -5.45
CA TYR A 92 -0.80 12.71 -4.38
C TYR A 92 0.47 11.88 -4.27
N ASP A 93 0.80 11.49 -3.04
CA ASP A 93 1.92 10.62 -2.69
C ASP A 93 1.37 9.37 -1.99
N TYR A 94 1.30 8.26 -2.71
CA TYR A 94 0.82 6.98 -2.21
C TYR A 94 2.01 6.15 -1.72
N SER A 95 2.46 6.39 -0.49
CA SER A 95 3.61 5.68 0.08
C SER A 95 3.39 4.17 0.27
N ILE A 96 2.15 3.74 0.46
CA ILE A 96 1.80 2.32 0.67
C ILE A 96 2.05 1.47 -0.58
N ILE A 97 1.81 2.03 -1.75
CA ILE A 97 1.96 1.34 -3.04
C ILE A 97 3.14 1.87 -3.87
N ASN A 98 4.00 2.68 -3.25
CA ASN A 98 5.15 3.32 -3.91
C ASN A 98 4.78 4.01 -5.22
N ALA A 99 3.75 4.84 -5.19
CA ALA A 99 3.25 5.58 -6.35
C ALA A 99 3.11 7.08 -6.08
N LEU A 100 3.30 7.87 -7.13
CA LEU A 100 3.04 9.31 -7.14
C LEU A 100 2.06 9.63 -8.25
N THR A 101 1.03 10.43 -7.92
CA THR A 101 0.18 11.03 -8.94
C THR A 101 0.70 12.43 -9.25
N ILE A 102 0.99 12.66 -10.50
CA ILE A 102 1.45 13.95 -11.01
C ILE A 102 0.47 14.54 -12.00
N ARG A 103 0.33 15.86 -11.95
CA ARG A 103 -0.43 16.64 -12.93
C ARG A 103 0.55 17.22 -13.94
N ILE A 104 0.24 17.03 -15.21
CA ILE A 104 1.03 17.54 -16.31
C ILE A 104 0.61 18.97 -16.59
N PRO A 105 1.57 19.89 -16.83
CA PRO A 105 1.28 21.28 -17.17
C PRO A 105 0.53 21.37 -18.49
N GLU A 106 -0.27 22.39 -18.64
CA GLU A 106 -0.96 22.71 -19.88
C GLU A 106 0.04 22.92 -21.02
N GLY A 107 -0.32 22.44 -22.21
CA GLY A 107 0.53 22.50 -23.39
C GLY A 107 1.48 21.31 -23.60
N LYS A 108 1.51 20.34 -22.67
CA LYS A 108 2.24 19.07 -22.85
C LYS A 108 1.28 17.90 -22.93
N THR A 109 1.65 16.90 -23.74
CA THR A 109 0.82 15.71 -23.93
C THR A 109 1.13 14.64 -22.89
N LEU A 110 0.12 13.82 -22.53
CA LEU A 110 0.27 12.66 -21.64
C LEU A 110 1.32 11.68 -22.18
N GLU A 111 1.41 11.57 -23.50
CA GLU A 111 2.34 10.63 -24.14
C GLU A 111 3.80 11.08 -24.02
N GLU A 112 4.06 12.36 -24.22
CA GLU A 112 5.39 12.94 -24.01
C GLU A 112 5.82 12.82 -22.55
N ALA A 113 4.93 13.14 -21.61
CA ALA A 113 5.16 12.99 -20.19
C ALA A 113 5.45 11.52 -19.84
N THR A 114 4.66 10.57 -20.35
CA THR A 114 4.88 9.14 -20.14
C THR A 114 6.26 8.71 -20.63
N LYS A 115 6.66 9.14 -21.81
CA LYS A 115 8.00 8.84 -22.39
C LYS A 115 9.12 9.46 -21.55
N TYR A 116 8.91 10.65 -21.03
CA TYR A 116 9.88 11.35 -20.17
C TYR A 116 10.07 10.62 -18.84
N PHE A 117 8.97 10.34 -18.13
CA PHE A 117 9.04 9.73 -16.80
C PHE A 117 9.51 8.28 -16.81
N ARG A 118 9.24 7.51 -17.86
CA ARG A 118 9.79 6.16 -18.03
C ARG A 118 11.31 6.10 -18.05
N LYS A 119 11.98 7.19 -18.40
CA LYS A 119 13.45 7.28 -18.43
C LYS A 119 14.05 7.67 -17.07
N VAL A 120 13.22 8.02 -16.10
CA VAL A 120 13.69 8.43 -14.76
C VAL A 120 14.14 7.19 -13.98
N LYS A 121 15.30 7.29 -13.35
CA LYS A 121 15.84 6.20 -12.53
C LYS A 121 14.87 5.85 -11.39
N GLY A 122 14.57 4.55 -11.26
CA GLY A 122 13.71 4.03 -10.21
C GLY A 122 12.22 4.07 -10.57
N VAL A 123 11.84 4.48 -11.77
CA VAL A 123 10.45 4.35 -12.24
C VAL A 123 10.23 2.93 -12.74
N VAL A 124 9.23 2.26 -12.18
CA VAL A 124 8.82 0.90 -12.55
C VAL A 124 7.77 0.94 -13.65
N GLU A 125 6.74 1.78 -13.45
CA GLU A 125 5.62 1.86 -14.37
C GLU A 125 5.03 3.27 -14.38
N VAL A 126 4.50 3.67 -15.54
CA VAL A 126 3.77 4.93 -15.74
C VAL A 126 2.42 4.59 -16.33
N SER A 127 1.36 4.83 -15.57
CA SER A 127 -0.02 4.60 -15.95
C SER A 127 -0.79 5.92 -16.13
N LYS A 128 -1.68 5.95 -17.12
CA LYS A 128 -2.61 7.07 -17.28
C LYS A 128 -3.72 6.91 -16.23
N ASN A 129 -4.09 7.99 -15.57
CA ASN A 129 -5.22 7.98 -14.64
C ASN A 129 -6.54 7.95 -15.44
N ALA A 130 -6.99 6.73 -15.70
CA ALA A 130 -8.27 6.50 -16.37
C ALA A 130 -9.34 6.24 -15.31
N ASN A 131 -10.32 7.12 -15.20
CA ASN A 131 -11.53 6.84 -14.43
C ASN A 131 -12.42 5.94 -15.30
N TYR A 132 -12.57 4.69 -14.83
CA TYR A 132 -13.59 3.82 -15.39
C TYR A 132 -14.93 4.22 -14.79
N LEU A 133 -15.83 4.77 -15.60
CA LEU A 133 -17.23 4.86 -15.26
C LEU A 133 -17.76 3.42 -15.32
N ILE A 134 -18.12 2.89 -14.19
CA ILE A 134 -18.84 1.61 -14.11
C ILE A 134 -20.32 1.98 -14.30
N ASP A 135 -20.85 1.69 -15.48
CA ASP A 135 -22.29 1.77 -15.77
C ASP A 135 -23.04 0.65 -15.04
#